data_5b78166be7b758e9c7188fed27c2bd3c
#
_entry.id   5b78166be7b758e9c7188fed27c2bd3c
#
_cell.length_a   1.000
_cell.length_b   1.000
_cell.length_c   1.000
_cell.angle_alpha   90.00
_cell.angle_beta   90.00
_cell.angle_gamma   90.00
#
_symmetry.space_group_name_H-M   'P 1'
#
loop_
_entity.id
_entity.type
_entity.pdbx_description
1 polymer ?
#
loop_
_entity_poly.entity_id
_entity_poly.type
_entity_poly.pdbx_seq_one_letter_code
_entity_poly.pdbx_strand_id
1 'polypeptide(L)'
;MNKLFNAMTYSDALTENGAVTNSTSGSFLVDLFGRAGSSRGTNLVGEFLQAFKENPDLAIRLALYTRDPRGGYGERKHFRQWIGYILKKVDLETGKAIVSKIPEIGRFDDLIPVIELGGDIKAHAITVWLRAIAVEKNALAAKWMPRKGTIFEEVRRFLGVPPKVLRKLLVETTNVVETQMCNREWDQIEYSKLPSRAQLLYRKAFARNDGERYEEYLSALEKGEAKVNSSVLYPYEIVANSSGQLREAQWKGLPDYVGEGSFLPMIDVSGSMYQQAGNTRFTTMDVAMSLGIYLAERNKGVFKDQFLTFSERPSMQELCGDTLETRLRNLSRAHWGMNTDINRAMQTLL
;
A
#
# COMPACT_ATOMS: atom_id res chain seq x y z
N MET A 1 -35.37 1.86 -17.21
CA MET A 1 -34.27 2.39 -18.03
C MET A 1 -32.98 2.28 -17.22
N ASN A 2 -31.91 1.76 -17.78
CA ASN A 2 -30.70 1.36 -17.05
C ASN A 2 -29.99 2.59 -16.49
N LYS A 3 -29.72 2.65 -15.17
CA LYS A 3 -29.00 3.77 -14.51
C LYS A 3 -27.66 4.07 -15.18
N LEU A 4 -26.96 3.03 -15.68
CA LEU A 4 -25.72 3.19 -16.42
C LEU A 4 -25.93 3.95 -17.74
N PHE A 5 -27.01 3.68 -18.47
CA PHE A 5 -27.34 4.38 -19.72
C PHE A 5 -27.61 5.88 -19.47
N ASN A 6 -28.34 6.20 -18.40
CA ASN A 6 -28.58 7.60 -18.01
C ASN A 6 -27.29 8.31 -17.61
N ALA A 7 -26.40 7.65 -16.84
CA ALA A 7 -25.10 8.21 -16.46
C ALA A 7 -24.19 8.45 -17.67
N MET A 8 -24.31 7.67 -18.73
CA MET A 8 -23.55 7.85 -19.97
C MET A 8 -24.14 8.93 -20.90
N THR A 9 -25.42 9.28 -20.75
CA THR A 9 -26.13 10.14 -21.67
C THR A 9 -26.31 11.57 -21.18
N TYR A 10 -26.34 11.77 -19.85
CA TYR A 10 -26.54 13.09 -19.23
C TYR A 10 -25.37 13.42 -18.33
N SER A 11 -24.57 14.38 -18.78
CA SER A 11 -23.46 14.93 -18.00
C SER A 11 -23.94 16.12 -17.19
N ASP A 12 -23.61 16.14 -15.90
CA ASP A 12 -24.04 17.18 -14.95
C ASP A 12 -22.88 17.97 -14.35
N ALA A 13 -21.66 17.72 -14.83
CA ALA A 13 -20.45 18.36 -14.32
C ALA A 13 -19.45 18.65 -15.45
N LEU A 14 -18.49 19.51 -15.16
CA LEU A 14 -17.31 19.76 -15.98
C LEU A 14 -16.05 19.41 -15.21
N THR A 15 -15.05 18.85 -15.89
CA THR A 15 -13.71 18.72 -15.36
C THR A 15 -13.05 20.09 -15.23
N GLU A 16 -11.93 20.17 -14.52
CA GLU A 16 -11.13 21.39 -14.38
C GLU A 16 -10.75 22.00 -15.75
N ASN A 17 -10.54 21.16 -16.76
CA ASN A 17 -10.24 21.55 -18.15
C ASN A 17 -11.48 21.77 -19.03
N GLY A 18 -12.68 21.82 -18.42
CA GLY A 18 -13.92 22.10 -19.14
C GLY A 18 -14.51 20.91 -19.92
N ALA A 19 -13.96 19.70 -19.79
CA ALA A 19 -14.56 18.52 -20.42
C ALA A 19 -15.83 18.09 -19.68
N VAL A 20 -16.83 17.64 -20.43
CA VAL A 20 -18.13 17.19 -19.91
C VAL A 20 -17.95 15.88 -19.14
N THR A 21 -18.51 15.81 -17.93
CA THR A 21 -18.41 14.61 -17.05
C THR A 21 -19.65 14.48 -16.17
N ASN A 22 -19.69 13.45 -15.35
CA ASN A 22 -20.73 13.25 -14.34
C ASN A 22 -20.16 13.49 -12.95
N SER A 23 -20.93 14.11 -12.06
CA SER A 23 -20.57 14.35 -10.67
C SER A 23 -20.59 13.06 -9.82
N THR A 24 -21.33 12.05 -10.27
CA THR A 24 -21.50 10.74 -9.62
C THR A 24 -21.71 9.64 -10.66
N SER A 25 -21.33 8.43 -10.31
CA SER A 25 -21.64 7.22 -11.10
C SER A 25 -23.10 6.75 -10.93
N GLY A 26 -23.88 7.38 -10.03
CA GLY A 26 -25.20 6.94 -9.63
C GLY A 26 -25.21 5.80 -8.61
N SER A 27 -24.03 5.38 -8.11
CA SER A 27 -23.85 4.43 -7.02
C SER A 27 -22.85 4.98 -6.00
N PHE A 28 -23.28 5.09 -4.74
CA PHE A 28 -22.40 5.53 -3.66
C PHE A 28 -21.21 4.58 -3.43
N LEU A 29 -21.40 3.28 -3.69
CA LEU A 29 -20.32 2.30 -3.60
C LEU A 29 -19.23 2.51 -4.64
N VAL A 30 -19.62 2.75 -5.89
CA VAL A 30 -18.68 3.01 -6.99
C VAL A 30 -17.93 4.33 -6.77
N ASP A 31 -18.66 5.37 -6.39
CA ASP A 31 -18.06 6.68 -6.09
C ASP A 31 -17.07 6.59 -4.91
N LEU A 32 -17.46 5.88 -3.83
CA LEU A 32 -16.59 5.67 -2.69
C LEU A 32 -15.37 4.82 -3.05
N PHE A 33 -15.53 3.79 -3.89
CA PHE A 33 -14.41 2.97 -4.37
C PHE A 33 -13.37 3.86 -5.09
N GLY A 34 -13.79 4.68 -6.02
CA GLY A 34 -12.88 5.61 -6.73
C GLY A 34 -12.21 6.62 -5.79
N ARG A 35 -12.95 7.17 -4.82
CA ARG A 35 -12.45 8.19 -3.90
C ARG A 35 -11.57 7.65 -2.78
N ALA A 36 -11.85 6.45 -2.26
CA ALA A 36 -11.13 5.89 -1.12
C ALA A 36 -9.63 5.69 -1.39
N GLY A 37 -9.25 5.40 -2.62
CA GLY A 37 -7.84 5.26 -3.03
C GLY A 37 -7.12 6.59 -3.26
N SER A 38 -7.81 7.60 -3.78
CA SER A 38 -7.23 8.88 -4.19
C SER A 38 -7.29 9.98 -3.12
N SER A 39 -8.20 9.88 -2.16
CA SER A 39 -8.51 10.96 -1.19
C SER A 39 -7.86 10.74 0.18
N ARG A 40 -6.57 10.39 0.23
CA ARG A 40 -5.83 10.20 1.48
C ARG A 40 -5.89 11.46 2.35
N GLY A 41 -6.27 11.26 3.61
CA GLY A 41 -6.34 12.37 4.59
C GLY A 41 -7.68 13.09 4.64
N THR A 42 -8.59 12.91 3.68
CA THR A 42 -9.94 13.47 3.71
C THR A 42 -10.85 12.70 4.68
N ASN A 43 -12.02 13.24 4.96
CA ASN A 43 -13.05 12.55 5.74
C ASN A 43 -14.12 12.00 4.78
N LEU A 44 -14.15 10.69 4.61
CA LEU A 44 -15.11 9.98 3.75
C LEU A 44 -16.18 9.22 4.57
N VAL A 45 -16.40 9.59 5.82
CA VAL A 45 -17.40 8.88 6.67
C VAL A 45 -18.81 9.05 6.11
N GLY A 46 -19.16 10.26 5.63
CA GLY A 46 -20.49 10.53 5.06
C GLY A 46 -20.78 9.65 3.84
N GLU A 47 -19.82 9.56 2.92
CA GLU A 47 -19.91 8.73 1.72
C GLU A 47 -19.96 7.23 2.07
N PHE A 48 -19.17 6.80 3.05
CA PHE A 48 -19.22 5.42 3.54
C PHE A 48 -20.61 5.07 4.11
N LEU A 49 -21.26 5.97 4.85
CA LEU A 49 -22.59 5.75 5.38
C LEU A 49 -23.63 5.59 4.27
N GLN A 50 -23.53 6.34 3.18
CA GLN A 50 -24.42 6.19 2.04
C GLN A 50 -24.15 4.87 1.29
N ALA A 51 -22.89 4.54 1.05
CA ALA A 51 -22.51 3.25 0.46
C ALA A 51 -22.99 2.05 1.30
N PHE A 52 -22.89 2.17 2.63
CA PHE A 52 -23.36 1.12 3.55
C PHE A 52 -24.90 0.97 3.51
N LYS A 53 -25.66 2.06 3.35
CA LYS A 53 -27.11 1.99 3.15
C LYS A 53 -27.50 1.37 1.81
N GLU A 54 -26.71 1.63 0.78
CA GLU A 54 -26.94 1.07 -0.55
C GLU A 54 -26.73 -0.46 -0.55
N ASN A 55 -25.61 -0.94 -0.03
CA ASN A 55 -25.34 -2.36 0.14
C ASN A 55 -24.32 -2.60 1.27
N PRO A 56 -24.76 -3.10 2.44
CA PRO A 56 -23.89 -3.33 3.58
C PRO A 56 -22.75 -4.30 3.31
N ASP A 57 -23.00 -5.42 2.61
CA ASP A 57 -22.00 -6.45 2.35
C ASP A 57 -20.86 -5.91 1.45
N LEU A 58 -21.21 -5.20 0.39
CA LEU A 58 -20.23 -4.59 -0.50
C LEU A 58 -19.47 -3.46 0.21
N ALA A 59 -20.14 -2.68 1.06
CA ALA A 59 -19.46 -1.63 1.84
C ALA A 59 -18.47 -2.20 2.86
N ILE A 60 -18.80 -3.35 3.51
CA ILE A 60 -17.86 -4.05 4.41
C ILE A 60 -16.65 -4.57 3.60
N ARG A 61 -16.87 -5.21 2.46
CA ARG A 61 -15.80 -5.69 1.58
C ARG A 61 -14.93 -4.54 1.09
N LEU A 62 -15.53 -3.40 0.73
CA LEU A 62 -14.80 -2.20 0.34
C LEU A 62 -13.95 -1.64 1.48
N ALA A 63 -14.46 -1.65 2.72
CA ALA A 63 -13.69 -1.22 3.89
C ALA A 63 -12.47 -2.13 4.13
N LEU A 64 -12.64 -3.46 4.02
CA LEU A 64 -11.54 -4.42 4.12
C LEU A 64 -10.53 -4.24 2.98
N TYR A 65 -11.00 -4.11 1.74
CA TYR A 65 -10.17 -3.82 0.57
C TYR A 65 -9.40 -2.49 0.73
N THR A 66 -10.07 -1.45 1.21
CA THR A 66 -9.43 -0.16 1.48
C THR A 66 -8.25 -0.29 2.44
N ARG A 67 -8.33 -1.21 3.42
CA ARG A 67 -7.26 -1.44 4.39
C ARG A 67 -6.14 -2.32 3.88
N ASP A 68 -6.40 -3.28 3.03
CA ASP A 68 -5.41 -4.26 2.58
C ASP A 68 -4.28 -3.59 1.78
N PRO A 69 -3.01 -3.67 2.23
CA PRO A 69 -1.88 -3.10 1.50
C PRO A 69 -1.36 -4.00 0.36
N ARG A 70 -1.88 -5.24 0.21
CA ARG A 70 -1.43 -6.18 -0.82
C ARG A 70 -2.34 -6.18 -2.04
N GLY A 71 -3.64 -6.34 -1.79
CA GLY A 71 -4.64 -6.40 -2.86
C GLY A 71 -5.52 -5.16 -2.97
N GLY A 72 -5.40 -4.21 -2.04
CA GLY A 72 -6.23 -3.01 -1.95
C GLY A 72 -5.44 -1.71 -1.88
N TYR A 73 -6.04 -0.70 -1.26
CA TYR A 73 -5.47 0.66 -1.22
C TYR A 73 -4.41 0.87 -0.10
N GLY A 74 -4.34 0.00 0.90
CA GLY A 74 -3.45 0.15 2.05
C GLY A 74 -3.78 1.37 2.94
N GLU A 75 -5.00 1.91 2.82
CA GLU A 75 -5.42 3.11 3.51
C GLU A 75 -5.92 2.79 4.92
N ARG A 76 -5.26 3.33 5.94
CA ARG A 76 -5.53 3.00 7.33
C ARG A 76 -6.58 3.91 7.97
N LYS A 77 -6.53 5.21 7.66
CA LYS A 77 -7.35 6.21 8.33
C LYS A 77 -8.83 5.97 8.06
N HIS A 78 -9.20 5.77 6.82
CA HIS A 78 -10.59 5.50 6.43
C HIS A 78 -11.10 4.22 7.08
N PHE A 79 -10.34 3.12 6.97
CA PHE A 79 -10.72 1.87 7.61
C PHE A 79 -10.99 2.03 9.12
N ARG A 80 -10.08 2.70 9.85
CA ARG A 80 -10.25 2.94 11.30
C ARG A 80 -11.45 3.80 11.65
N GLN A 81 -11.86 4.69 10.77
CA GLN A 81 -13.07 5.48 10.94
C GLN A 81 -14.35 4.66 10.67
N TRP A 82 -14.32 3.74 9.71
CA TRP A 82 -15.48 2.98 9.29
C TRP A 82 -15.74 1.73 10.12
N ILE A 83 -14.68 1.06 10.62
CA ILE A 83 -14.80 -0.21 11.33
C ILE A 83 -15.72 -0.12 12.56
N GLY A 84 -15.65 0.99 13.30
CA GLY A 84 -16.51 1.20 14.46
C GLY A 84 -18.01 1.29 14.11
N TYR A 85 -18.34 1.84 12.93
CA TYR A 85 -19.71 1.87 12.44
C TYR A 85 -20.16 0.48 11.98
N ILE A 86 -19.35 -0.23 11.23
CA ILE A 86 -19.62 -1.60 10.75
C ILE A 86 -19.99 -2.48 11.94
N LEU A 87 -19.13 -2.53 12.96
CA LEU A 87 -19.29 -3.42 14.11
C LEU A 87 -20.51 -3.10 14.98
N LYS A 88 -21.09 -1.89 14.87
CA LYS A 88 -22.35 -1.52 15.51
C LYS A 88 -23.60 -1.94 14.70
N LYS A 89 -23.43 -2.34 13.45
CA LYS A 89 -24.53 -2.64 12.52
C LYS A 89 -24.65 -4.11 12.14
N VAL A 90 -23.60 -4.89 12.34
CA VAL A 90 -23.60 -6.34 12.12
C VAL A 90 -23.89 -7.08 13.42
N ASP A 91 -24.32 -8.33 13.32
CA ASP A 91 -24.44 -9.21 14.49
C ASP A 91 -23.06 -9.54 15.09
N LEU A 92 -23.07 -10.03 16.33
CA LEU A 92 -21.84 -10.26 17.09
C LEU A 92 -20.91 -11.29 16.42
N GLU A 93 -21.43 -12.34 15.82
CA GLU A 93 -20.62 -13.40 15.22
C GLU A 93 -19.96 -12.90 13.92
N THR A 94 -20.71 -12.20 13.08
CA THR A 94 -20.17 -11.49 11.91
C THR A 94 -19.09 -10.47 12.35
N GLY A 95 -19.37 -9.72 13.41
CA GLY A 95 -18.40 -8.77 13.98
C GLY A 95 -17.10 -9.44 14.43
N LYS A 96 -17.18 -10.58 15.14
CA LYS A 96 -16.00 -11.36 15.56
C LYS A 96 -15.23 -11.91 14.36
N ALA A 97 -15.91 -12.39 13.33
CA ALA A 97 -15.27 -12.87 12.10
C ALA A 97 -14.47 -11.75 11.40
N ILE A 98 -15.07 -10.55 11.28
CA ILE A 98 -14.39 -9.36 10.73
C ILE A 98 -13.15 -9.01 11.57
N VAL A 99 -13.31 -8.91 12.89
CA VAL A 99 -12.21 -8.55 13.81
C VAL A 99 -11.04 -9.53 13.72
N SER A 100 -11.33 -10.82 13.60
CA SER A 100 -10.29 -11.85 13.44
C SER A 100 -9.48 -11.68 12.14
N LYS A 101 -10.06 -11.10 11.10
CA LYS A 101 -9.37 -10.83 9.82
C LYS A 101 -8.54 -9.55 9.81
N ILE A 102 -8.76 -8.62 10.75
CA ILE A 102 -8.04 -7.34 10.77
C ILE A 102 -6.51 -7.52 10.77
N PRO A 103 -5.88 -8.39 11.60
CA PRO A 103 -4.43 -8.57 11.57
C PRO A 103 -3.88 -9.17 10.27
N GLU A 104 -4.69 -9.94 9.54
CA GLU A 104 -4.29 -10.57 8.28
C GLU A 104 -4.19 -9.54 7.15
N ILE A 105 -5.17 -8.62 7.05
CA ILE A 105 -5.25 -7.60 6.01
C ILE A 105 -4.58 -6.28 6.40
N GLY A 106 -4.28 -6.08 7.68
CA GLY A 106 -3.80 -4.83 8.22
C GLY A 106 -2.63 -5.00 9.20
N ARG A 107 -2.75 -4.33 10.33
CA ARG A 107 -1.81 -4.42 11.43
C ARG A 107 -2.56 -4.63 12.74
N PHE A 108 -1.89 -5.16 13.75
CA PHE A 108 -2.49 -5.38 15.06
C PHE A 108 -3.01 -4.10 15.72
N ASP A 109 -2.38 -2.95 15.50
CA ASP A 109 -2.86 -1.67 16.04
C ASP A 109 -4.14 -1.14 15.35
N ASP A 110 -4.61 -1.80 14.28
CA ASP A 110 -5.94 -1.56 13.71
C ASP A 110 -7.08 -2.16 14.57
N LEU A 111 -6.73 -2.97 15.58
CA LEU A 111 -7.67 -3.43 16.62
C LEU A 111 -7.96 -2.37 17.69
N ILE A 112 -7.15 -1.30 17.78
CA ILE A 112 -7.36 -0.24 18.79
C ILE A 112 -8.76 0.37 18.73
N PRO A 113 -9.25 0.85 17.57
CA PRO A 113 -10.62 1.37 17.48
C PRO A 113 -11.71 0.36 17.86
N VAL A 114 -11.44 -0.93 17.69
CA VAL A 114 -12.38 -2.00 18.09
C VAL A 114 -12.41 -2.16 19.62
N ILE A 115 -11.24 -2.12 20.25
CA ILE A 115 -11.13 -2.19 21.72
C ILE A 115 -11.85 -1.00 22.38
N GLU A 116 -11.79 0.18 21.76
CA GLU A 116 -12.45 1.40 22.24
C GLU A 116 -13.98 1.33 22.18
N LEU A 117 -14.55 0.43 21.37
CA LEU A 117 -16.02 0.25 21.31
C LEU A 117 -16.61 -0.38 22.58
N GLY A 118 -15.81 -1.16 23.32
CA GLY A 118 -16.30 -1.85 24.53
C GLY A 118 -17.05 -3.16 24.24
N GLY A 119 -17.69 -3.72 25.27
CA GLY A 119 -18.52 -4.92 25.17
C GLY A 119 -17.78 -6.20 24.74
N ASP A 120 -18.52 -7.17 24.22
CA ASP A 120 -18.00 -8.48 23.81
C ASP A 120 -17.03 -8.38 22.63
N ILE A 121 -17.22 -7.41 21.75
CA ILE A 121 -16.34 -7.21 20.61
C ILE A 121 -14.95 -6.73 21.05
N LYS A 122 -14.86 -5.92 22.13
CA LYS A 122 -13.59 -5.56 22.78
C LYS A 122 -12.89 -6.79 23.30
N ALA A 123 -13.61 -7.64 24.04
CA ALA A 123 -13.06 -8.86 24.61
C ALA A 123 -12.48 -9.77 23.53
N HIS A 124 -13.20 -9.92 22.41
CA HIS A 124 -12.74 -10.68 21.26
C HIS A 124 -11.48 -10.07 20.61
N ALA A 125 -11.45 -8.77 20.37
CA ALA A 125 -10.29 -8.08 19.82
C ALA A 125 -9.03 -8.23 20.68
N ILE A 126 -9.17 -8.11 22.00
CA ILE A 126 -8.08 -8.36 22.96
C ILE A 126 -7.63 -9.84 22.90
N THR A 127 -8.55 -10.77 22.82
CA THR A 127 -8.24 -12.21 22.72
C THR A 127 -7.46 -12.51 21.44
N VAL A 128 -7.87 -11.98 20.28
CA VAL A 128 -7.16 -12.12 19.00
C VAL A 128 -5.72 -11.60 19.12
N TRP A 129 -5.54 -10.43 19.71
CA TRP A 129 -4.23 -9.83 19.86
C TRP A 129 -3.34 -10.59 20.81
N LEU A 130 -3.87 -10.99 21.97
CA LEU A 130 -3.14 -11.75 22.99
C LEU A 130 -2.77 -13.17 22.53
N ARG A 131 -3.64 -13.82 21.76
CA ARG A 131 -3.33 -15.13 21.17
C ARG A 131 -2.11 -15.03 20.26
N ALA A 132 -2.07 -14.03 19.40
CA ALA A 132 -0.92 -13.79 18.53
C ALA A 132 0.38 -13.56 19.32
N ILE A 133 0.32 -12.84 20.46
CA ILE A 133 1.49 -12.58 21.31
C ILE A 133 1.91 -13.82 22.11
N ALA A 134 0.97 -14.40 22.86
CA ALA A 134 1.29 -15.39 23.87
C ALA A 134 1.45 -16.81 23.28
N VAL A 135 0.62 -17.18 22.31
CA VAL A 135 0.58 -18.51 21.70
C VAL A 135 1.44 -18.57 20.44
N GLU A 136 1.19 -17.66 19.51
CA GLU A 136 1.83 -17.66 18.19
C GLU A 136 3.22 -16.99 18.20
N LYS A 137 3.61 -16.38 19.31
CA LYS A 137 4.89 -15.65 19.48
C LYS A 137 5.16 -14.64 18.37
N ASN A 138 4.09 -13.99 17.92
CA ASN A 138 4.17 -13.02 16.83
C ASN A 138 4.83 -11.71 17.31
N ALA A 139 6.06 -11.48 16.86
CA ALA A 139 6.85 -10.32 17.23
C ALA A 139 6.21 -8.99 16.81
N LEU A 140 5.49 -8.95 15.67
CA LEU A 140 4.79 -7.75 15.22
C LEU A 140 3.55 -7.47 16.08
N ALA A 141 2.84 -8.51 16.54
CA ALA A 141 1.75 -8.33 17.49
C ALA A 141 2.25 -7.70 18.80
N ALA A 142 3.36 -8.16 19.32
CA ALA A 142 3.99 -7.60 20.53
C ALA A 142 4.54 -6.18 20.27
N LYS A 143 5.14 -5.92 19.10
CA LYS A 143 5.67 -4.60 18.72
C LYS A 143 4.57 -3.53 18.73
N TRP A 144 3.40 -3.83 18.16
CA TRP A 144 2.32 -2.87 18.01
C TRP A 144 1.44 -2.72 19.25
N MET A 145 1.55 -3.63 20.23
CA MET A 145 0.83 -3.48 21.50
C MET A 145 1.37 -2.27 22.28
N PRO A 146 0.52 -1.30 22.65
CA PRO A 146 0.93 -0.17 23.46
C PRO A 146 1.58 -0.62 24.78
N ARG A 147 2.58 0.13 25.25
CA ARG A 147 3.29 -0.16 26.51
C ARG A 147 2.78 0.70 27.67
N LYS A 148 1.83 1.62 27.41
CA LYS A 148 1.21 2.57 28.34
C LYS A 148 -0.13 3.09 27.79
N GLY A 149 -0.88 3.77 28.63
CA GLY A 149 -2.16 4.40 28.24
C GLY A 149 -3.34 3.43 28.31
N THR A 150 -4.50 3.92 27.87
CA THR A 150 -5.80 3.25 28.08
C THR A 150 -5.83 1.82 27.53
N ILE A 151 -5.37 1.61 26.30
CA ILE A 151 -5.37 0.29 25.65
C ILE A 151 -4.50 -0.70 26.43
N PHE A 152 -3.31 -0.29 26.89
CA PHE A 152 -2.46 -1.13 27.73
C PHE A 152 -3.18 -1.54 29.01
N GLU A 153 -3.84 -0.61 29.68
CA GLU A 153 -4.59 -0.88 30.93
C GLU A 153 -5.82 -1.77 30.70
N GLU A 154 -6.53 -1.61 29.58
CA GLU A 154 -7.63 -2.49 29.21
C GLU A 154 -7.16 -3.94 29.00
N VAL A 155 -6.09 -4.13 28.24
CA VAL A 155 -5.50 -5.46 28.00
C VAL A 155 -4.99 -6.08 29.30
N ARG A 156 -4.32 -5.28 30.15
CA ARG A 156 -3.81 -5.72 31.44
C ARG A 156 -4.92 -6.19 32.39
N ARG A 157 -6.01 -5.39 32.48
CA ARG A 157 -7.19 -5.75 33.29
C ARG A 157 -7.86 -7.01 32.77
N PHE A 158 -7.98 -7.14 31.45
CA PHE A 158 -8.54 -8.34 30.83
C PHE A 158 -7.76 -9.60 31.20
N LEU A 159 -6.43 -9.51 31.26
CA LEU A 159 -5.57 -10.60 31.69
C LEU A 159 -5.51 -10.80 33.22
N GLY A 160 -5.94 -9.82 34.02
CA GLY A 160 -5.81 -9.87 35.48
C GLY A 160 -4.36 -9.84 35.99
N VAL A 161 -3.42 -9.25 35.23
CA VAL A 161 -1.99 -9.28 35.57
C VAL A 161 -1.44 -7.90 35.95
N PRO A 162 -0.34 -7.82 36.76
CA PRO A 162 0.37 -6.58 37.01
C PRO A 162 1.01 -6.00 35.73
N PRO A 163 1.21 -4.67 35.65
CA PRO A 163 1.83 -4.01 34.50
C PRO A 163 3.21 -4.58 34.12
N LYS A 164 4.00 -4.97 35.13
CA LYS A 164 5.33 -5.57 34.95
C LYS A 164 5.27 -6.88 34.16
N VAL A 165 4.28 -7.72 34.45
CA VAL A 165 4.11 -9.04 33.80
C VAL A 165 3.77 -8.86 32.31
N LEU A 166 2.80 -8.00 31.99
CA LEU A 166 2.47 -7.73 30.59
C LEU A 166 3.65 -7.11 29.83
N ARG A 167 4.36 -6.14 30.43
CA ARG A 167 5.54 -5.55 29.78
C ARG A 167 6.63 -6.58 29.54
N LYS A 168 6.88 -7.49 30.49
CA LYS A 168 7.87 -8.57 30.35
C LYS A 168 7.50 -9.47 29.17
N LEU A 169 6.24 -9.95 29.10
CA LEU A 169 5.73 -10.74 27.98
C LEU A 169 5.95 -10.02 26.62
N LEU A 170 5.63 -8.73 26.57
CA LEU A 170 5.80 -7.95 25.34
C LEU A 170 7.27 -7.82 24.94
N VAL A 171 8.19 -7.60 25.89
CA VAL A 171 9.64 -7.49 25.61
C VAL A 171 10.18 -8.84 25.13
N GLU A 172 9.86 -9.94 25.80
CA GLU A 172 10.31 -11.28 25.44
C GLU A 172 9.80 -11.73 24.06
N THR A 173 8.60 -11.29 23.68
CA THR A 173 8.02 -11.63 22.37
C THR A 173 8.47 -10.68 21.26
N THR A 174 8.88 -9.45 21.57
CA THR A 174 9.28 -8.46 20.56
C THR A 174 10.69 -8.76 20.05
N ASN A 175 10.79 -9.69 19.12
CA ASN A 175 12.03 -9.98 18.39
C ASN A 175 11.92 -9.42 16.97
N VAL A 176 12.30 -8.16 16.80
CA VAL A 176 12.27 -7.43 15.52
C VAL A 176 13.63 -6.79 15.27
N VAL A 177 13.93 -6.51 14.01
CA VAL A 177 15.23 -5.97 13.61
C VAL A 177 15.62 -4.68 14.38
N GLU A 178 14.65 -3.83 14.71
CA GLU A 178 14.90 -2.63 15.50
C GLU A 178 15.42 -2.95 16.91
N THR A 179 14.94 -4.02 17.52
CA THR A 179 15.43 -4.48 18.83
C THR A 179 16.87 -5.00 18.73
N GLN A 180 17.15 -5.82 17.72
CA GLN A 180 18.50 -6.32 17.45
C GLN A 180 19.49 -5.18 17.18
N MET A 181 19.09 -4.19 16.35
CA MET A 181 19.89 -2.99 16.08
C MET A 181 20.17 -2.16 17.35
N CYS A 182 19.17 -1.97 18.22
CA CYS A 182 19.34 -1.26 19.50
C CYS A 182 20.29 -2.00 20.46
N ASN A 183 20.22 -3.29 20.49
CA ASN A 183 21.09 -4.15 21.31
C ASN A 183 22.48 -4.34 20.70
N ARG A 184 22.73 -3.87 19.48
CA ARG A 184 23.95 -4.07 18.68
C ARG A 184 24.20 -5.55 18.33
N GLU A 185 23.15 -6.34 18.24
CA GLU A 185 23.16 -7.76 17.88
C GLU A 185 23.08 -7.91 16.35
N TRP A 186 24.00 -7.23 15.62
CA TRP A 186 24.01 -7.17 14.16
C TRP A 186 24.21 -8.54 13.51
N ASP A 187 25.01 -9.40 14.15
CA ASP A 187 25.29 -10.77 13.74
C ASP A 187 24.06 -11.69 13.74
N GLN A 188 23.02 -11.33 14.49
CA GLN A 188 21.77 -12.08 14.57
C GLN A 188 20.75 -11.65 13.51
N ILE A 189 21.03 -10.60 12.74
CA ILE A 189 20.13 -10.12 11.70
C ILE A 189 20.18 -11.06 10.49
N GLU A 190 19.02 -11.66 10.14
CA GLU A 190 18.86 -12.46 8.95
C GLU A 190 18.25 -11.59 7.83
N TYR A 191 19.09 -11.02 6.95
CA TYR A 191 18.68 -10.07 5.93
C TYR A 191 17.58 -10.59 5.00
N SER A 192 17.61 -11.86 4.61
CA SER A 192 16.61 -12.49 3.73
C SER A 192 15.21 -12.60 4.37
N LYS A 193 15.12 -12.58 5.70
CA LYS A 193 13.84 -12.65 6.43
C LYS A 193 13.26 -11.27 6.77
N LEU A 194 14.00 -10.19 6.54
CA LEU A 194 13.55 -8.86 6.89
C LEU A 194 12.30 -8.46 6.11
N PRO A 195 11.35 -7.75 6.75
CA PRO A 195 10.25 -7.12 6.04
C PRO A 195 10.75 -6.11 5.00
N SER A 196 10.07 -6.03 3.87
CA SER A 196 10.42 -5.15 2.74
C SER A 196 10.77 -3.72 3.15
N ARG A 197 9.92 -3.10 4.00
CA ARG A 197 10.15 -1.72 4.46
C ARG A 197 11.31 -1.57 5.43
N ALA A 198 11.59 -2.58 6.25
CA ALA A 198 12.74 -2.57 7.14
C ALA A 198 14.06 -2.54 6.33
N GLN A 199 14.14 -3.33 5.26
CA GLN A 199 15.28 -3.31 4.36
C GLN A 199 15.49 -1.92 3.73
N LEU A 200 14.41 -1.28 3.23
CA LEU A 200 14.51 0.08 2.68
C LEU A 200 14.96 1.12 3.71
N LEU A 201 14.38 1.07 4.91
CA LEU A 201 14.62 2.07 5.95
C LEU A 201 16.02 1.97 6.54
N TYR A 202 16.50 0.74 6.80
CA TYR A 202 17.69 0.51 7.60
C TYR A 202 18.95 0.15 6.79
N ARG A 203 18.88 0.11 5.44
CA ARG A 203 20.01 -0.24 4.57
C ARG A 203 21.30 0.51 4.87
N LYS A 204 21.20 1.82 5.17
CA LYS A 204 22.37 2.64 5.54
C LYS A 204 22.96 2.26 6.90
N ALA A 205 22.11 1.81 7.83
CA ALA A 205 22.55 1.33 9.13
C ALA A 205 23.23 -0.05 9.01
N PHE A 206 22.69 -0.93 8.19
CA PHE A 206 23.28 -2.24 7.90
C PHE A 206 24.67 -2.06 7.27
N ALA A 207 24.78 -1.30 6.18
CA ALA A 207 26.05 -1.04 5.53
C ALA A 207 27.12 -0.42 6.47
N ARG A 208 26.71 0.40 7.44
CA ARG A 208 27.62 1.06 8.38
C ARG A 208 28.07 0.17 9.53
N ASN A 209 27.19 -0.68 10.04
CA ASN A 209 27.42 -1.41 11.29
C ASN A 209 27.65 -2.91 11.10
N ASP A 210 27.31 -3.46 9.92
CA ASP A 210 27.49 -4.88 9.57
C ASP A 210 27.81 -5.00 8.07
N GLY A 211 28.74 -4.14 7.61
CA GLY A 211 29.02 -3.93 6.19
C GLY A 211 29.40 -5.20 5.45
N GLU A 212 30.28 -6.02 6.01
CA GLU A 212 30.78 -7.25 5.38
C GLU A 212 29.64 -8.24 5.10
N ARG A 213 28.86 -8.64 6.13
CA ARG A 213 27.71 -9.55 5.96
C ARG A 213 26.62 -8.97 5.09
N TYR A 214 26.42 -7.64 5.15
CA TYR A 214 25.42 -6.98 4.32
C TYR A 214 25.84 -6.98 2.84
N GLU A 215 27.12 -6.77 2.51
CA GLU A 215 27.64 -6.88 1.15
C GLU A 215 27.60 -8.32 0.61
N GLU A 216 27.89 -9.31 1.45
CA GLU A 216 27.69 -10.72 1.11
C GLU A 216 26.24 -11.01 0.73
N TYR A 217 25.28 -10.49 1.52
CA TYR A 217 23.86 -10.63 1.23
C TYR A 217 23.49 -9.95 -0.10
N LEU A 218 23.98 -8.73 -0.36
CA LEU A 218 23.73 -8.03 -1.63
C LEU A 218 24.29 -8.79 -2.83
N SER A 219 25.49 -9.34 -2.69
CA SER A 219 26.10 -10.17 -3.72
C SER A 219 25.30 -11.46 -3.98
N ALA A 220 24.79 -12.10 -2.92
CA ALA A 220 23.93 -13.27 -3.04
C ALA A 220 22.57 -12.93 -3.71
N LEU A 221 22.03 -11.72 -3.50
CA LEU A 221 20.84 -11.25 -4.23
C LEU A 221 21.11 -11.12 -5.72
N GLU A 222 22.26 -10.58 -6.12
CA GLU A 222 22.64 -10.42 -7.51
C GLU A 222 22.76 -11.77 -8.23
N LYS A 223 23.35 -12.77 -7.56
CA LYS A 223 23.47 -14.13 -8.06
C LYS A 223 22.16 -14.94 -8.03
N GLY A 224 21.11 -14.43 -7.40
CA GLY A 224 19.84 -15.14 -7.22
C GLY A 224 19.88 -16.22 -6.12
N GLU A 225 20.93 -16.25 -5.32
CA GLU A 225 21.14 -17.21 -4.20
C GLU A 225 20.39 -16.78 -2.94
N ALA A 226 20.04 -15.50 -2.81
CA ALA A 226 19.26 -14.95 -1.72
C ALA A 226 17.93 -14.36 -2.22
N LYS A 227 16.98 -14.19 -1.31
CA LYS A 227 15.68 -13.58 -1.59
C LYS A 227 15.51 -12.26 -0.84
N VAL A 228 14.74 -11.37 -1.44
CA VAL A 228 14.31 -10.11 -0.81
C VAL A 228 12.78 -10.05 -0.78
N ASN A 229 12.22 -9.60 0.33
CA ASN A 229 10.79 -9.34 0.41
C ASN A 229 10.48 -7.98 -0.21
N SER A 230 9.56 -7.94 -1.17
CA SER A 230 9.10 -6.70 -1.83
C SER A 230 7.58 -6.61 -1.99
N SER A 231 6.83 -7.63 -1.55
CA SER A 231 5.39 -7.78 -1.76
C SER A 231 4.49 -6.63 -1.25
N VAL A 232 4.99 -5.79 -0.36
CA VAL A 232 4.26 -4.63 0.20
C VAL A 232 4.90 -3.29 -0.15
N LEU A 233 5.84 -3.28 -1.10
CA LEU A 233 6.45 -2.06 -1.63
C LEU A 233 5.71 -1.60 -2.88
N TYR A 234 5.66 -0.30 -3.06
CA TYR A 234 5.21 0.30 -4.30
C TYR A 234 6.40 0.56 -5.24
N PRO A 235 6.22 0.51 -6.57
CA PRO A 235 7.28 0.79 -7.54
C PRO A 235 8.05 2.08 -7.25
N TYR A 236 7.36 3.18 -6.95
CA TYR A 236 7.98 4.46 -6.63
C TYR A 236 8.80 4.45 -5.33
N GLU A 237 8.43 3.63 -4.35
CA GLU A 237 9.21 3.49 -3.10
C GLU A 237 10.58 2.87 -3.38
N ILE A 238 10.64 1.90 -4.28
CA ILE A 238 11.88 1.23 -4.69
C ILE A 238 12.75 2.21 -5.49
N VAL A 239 12.18 2.88 -6.48
CA VAL A 239 12.88 3.84 -7.33
C VAL A 239 13.53 4.94 -6.50
N ALA A 240 12.79 5.53 -5.56
CA ALA A 240 13.25 6.68 -4.80
C ALA A 240 14.13 6.35 -3.58
N ASN A 241 14.03 5.13 -3.03
CA ASN A 241 14.68 4.82 -1.74
C ASN A 241 15.75 3.75 -1.81
N SER A 242 15.83 2.99 -2.89
CA SER A 242 16.78 1.90 -3.06
C SER A 242 17.84 2.26 -4.08
N SER A 243 18.96 1.53 -4.12
CA SER A 243 20.02 1.69 -5.09
C SER A 243 20.77 0.37 -5.30
N GLY A 244 21.52 0.24 -6.40
CA GLY A 244 22.35 -0.93 -6.68
C GLY A 244 21.57 -2.24 -6.69
N GLN A 245 22.21 -3.31 -6.21
CA GLN A 245 21.69 -4.68 -6.20
C GLN A 245 20.37 -4.82 -5.43
N LEU A 246 20.22 -4.11 -4.30
CA LEU A 246 18.99 -4.14 -3.53
C LEU A 246 17.81 -3.60 -4.33
N ARG A 247 17.99 -2.48 -5.07
CA ARG A 247 16.95 -1.89 -5.92
C ARG A 247 16.49 -2.88 -6.98
N GLU A 248 17.43 -3.49 -7.67
CA GLU A 248 17.14 -4.44 -8.74
C GLU A 248 16.43 -5.70 -8.21
N ALA A 249 16.92 -6.26 -7.09
CA ALA A 249 16.29 -7.42 -6.46
C ALA A 249 14.87 -7.13 -5.96
N GLN A 250 14.66 -5.97 -5.31
CA GLN A 250 13.33 -5.57 -4.86
C GLN A 250 12.37 -5.32 -6.03
N TRP A 251 12.86 -4.75 -7.12
CA TRP A 251 12.07 -4.51 -8.32
C TRP A 251 11.61 -5.81 -8.99
N LYS A 252 12.54 -6.76 -9.18
CA LYS A 252 12.23 -8.10 -9.71
C LYS A 252 11.29 -8.88 -8.82
N GLY A 253 11.39 -8.70 -7.53
CA GLY A 253 10.55 -9.36 -6.53
C GLY A 253 9.17 -8.72 -6.33
N LEU A 254 8.82 -7.64 -7.03
CA LEU A 254 7.46 -7.09 -7.00
C LEU A 254 6.46 -8.10 -7.60
N PRO A 255 5.28 -8.27 -6.98
CA PRO A 255 4.21 -9.09 -7.56
C PRO A 255 3.83 -8.60 -8.96
N ASP A 256 3.46 -9.52 -9.83
CA ASP A 256 2.93 -9.19 -11.16
C ASP A 256 1.42 -8.93 -11.07
N TYR A 257 1.03 -7.66 -11.22
CA TYR A 257 -0.38 -7.22 -11.26
C TYR A 257 -0.85 -6.91 -12.68
N VAL A 258 0.01 -7.06 -13.70
CA VAL A 258 -0.33 -6.75 -15.09
C VAL A 258 -1.19 -7.86 -15.71
N GLY A 259 -0.90 -9.11 -15.35
CA GLY A 259 -1.63 -10.27 -15.89
C GLY A 259 -1.30 -10.58 -17.36
N GLU A 260 -2.26 -11.20 -18.05
CA GLU A 260 -2.10 -11.70 -19.43
C GLU A 260 -2.58 -10.71 -20.51
N GLY A 261 -3.06 -9.53 -20.12
CA GLY A 261 -3.56 -8.52 -21.07
C GLY A 261 -2.45 -7.84 -21.86
N SER A 262 -2.83 -7.24 -22.99
CA SER A 262 -1.98 -6.32 -23.74
C SER A 262 -2.33 -4.89 -23.34
N PHE A 263 -1.38 -4.16 -22.79
CA PHE A 263 -1.56 -2.82 -22.26
C PHE A 263 -0.54 -1.88 -22.88
N LEU A 264 -0.93 -0.65 -23.16
CA LEU A 264 0.00 0.40 -23.55
C LEU A 264 0.01 1.47 -22.45
N PRO A 265 1.07 1.57 -21.64
CA PRO A 265 1.19 2.63 -20.66
C PRO A 265 1.30 3.99 -21.36
N MET A 266 0.46 4.95 -20.96
CA MET A 266 0.59 6.35 -21.34
C MET A 266 1.13 7.11 -20.13
N ILE A 267 2.34 7.65 -20.24
CA ILE A 267 3.06 8.24 -19.12
C ILE A 267 2.99 9.77 -19.21
N ASP A 268 2.33 10.37 -18.22
CA ASP A 268 2.32 11.81 -18.04
C ASP A 268 3.55 12.27 -17.26
N VAL A 269 4.33 13.15 -17.87
CA VAL A 269 5.50 13.79 -17.27
C VAL A 269 5.47 15.31 -17.48
N SER A 270 4.27 15.87 -17.65
CA SER A 270 4.06 17.31 -17.73
C SER A 270 4.52 18.05 -16.47
N GLY A 271 4.65 19.37 -16.53
CA GLY A 271 5.12 20.18 -15.44
C GLY A 271 4.30 20.04 -14.14
N SER A 272 2.99 19.78 -14.25
CA SER A 272 2.11 19.53 -13.11
C SER A 272 2.48 18.27 -12.30
N MET A 273 3.18 17.31 -12.92
CA MET A 273 3.62 16.07 -12.26
C MET A 273 4.78 16.26 -11.27
N TYR A 274 5.37 17.44 -11.19
CA TYR A 274 6.36 17.77 -10.13
C TYR A 274 5.74 18.08 -8.77
N GLN A 275 4.41 18.05 -8.67
CA GLN A 275 3.72 18.23 -7.40
C GLN A 275 4.00 17.05 -6.46
N GLN A 276 3.98 17.34 -5.16
CA GLN A 276 4.12 16.31 -4.13
C GLN A 276 2.90 15.38 -4.14
N ALA A 277 3.13 14.07 -4.19
CA ALA A 277 2.07 13.07 -4.15
C ALA A 277 1.47 12.96 -2.72
N GLY A 278 0.42 13.73 -2.47
CA GLY A 278 -0.22 13.81 -1.14
C GLY A 278 0.75 14.26 -0.05
N ASN A 279 0.67 13.65 1.14
CA ASN A 279 1.57 13.94 2.27
C ASN A 279 2.83 13.05 2.25
N THR A 280 3.33 12.71 1.08
CA THR A 280 4.55 11.91 0.91
C THR A 280 5.72 12.79 0.50
N ARG A 281 6.94 12.26 0.54
CA ARG A 281 8.13 12.94 0.01
C ARG A 281 8.35 12.72 -1.49
N PHE A 282 7.45 11.97 -2.13
CA PHE A 282 7.51 11.63 -3.55
C PHE A 282 6.71 12.62 -4.36
N THR A 283 7.12 12.81 -5.61
CA THR A 283 6.35 13.57 -6.60
C THR A 283 5.38 12.65 -7.36
N THR A 284 4.37 13.21 -7.98
CA THR A 284 3.51 12.48 -8.91
C THR A 284 4.30 11.96 -10.11
N MET A 285 5.40 12.66 -10.49
CA MET A 285 6.37 12.21 -11.49
C MET A 285 7.04 10.89 -11.11
N ASP A 286 7.52 10.74 -9.85
CA ASP A 286 8.12 9.49 -9.37
C ASP A 286 7.14 8.32 -9.49
N VAL A 287 5.87 8.58 -9.20
CA VAL A 287 4.80 7.58 -9.33
C VAL A 287 4.56 7.22 -10.79
N ALA A 288 4.39 8.22 -11.67
CA ALA A 288 4.10 8.02 -13.09
C ALA A 288 5.22 7.24 -13.79
N MET A 289 6.47 7.67 -13.62
CA MET A 289 7.62 7.00 -14.23
C MET A 289 7.79 5.57 -13.73
N SER A 290 7.69 5.33 -12.42
CA SER A 290 7.85 3.99 -11.86
C SER A 290 6.74 3.03 -12.29
N LEU A 291 5.50 3.50 -12.34
CA LEU A 291 4.37 2.70 -12.84
C LEU A 291 4.48 2.45 -14.34
N GLY A 292 4.90 3.44 -15.13
CA GLY A 292 5.11 3.29 -16.56
C GLY A 292 6.13 2.20 -16.87
N ILE A 293 7.28 2.20 -16.21
CA ILE A 293 8.30 1.14 -16.35
C ILE A 293 7.73 -0.21 -15.90
N TYR A 294 7.05 -0.25 -14.73
CA TYR A 294 6.48 -1.47 -14.18
C TYR A 294 5.48 -2.13 -15.15
N LEU A 295 4.60 -1.33 -15.76
CA LEU A 295 3.58 -1.82 -16.70
C LEU A 295 4.20 -2.23 -18.03
N ALA A 296 5.09 -1.43 -18.61
CA ALA A 296 5.74 -1.73 -19.88
C ALA A 296 6.59 -3.01 -19.82
N GLU A 297 7.38 -3.15 -18.76
CA GLU A 297 8.28 -4.30 -18.56
C GLU A 297 7.53 -5.62 -18.38
N ARG A 298 6.39 -5.60 -17.65
CA ARG A 298 5.59 -6.80 -17.35
C ARG A 298 4.51 -7.10 -18.37
N ASN A 299 4.35 -6.22 -19.35
CA ASN A 299 3.43 -6.45 -20.45
C ASN A 299 3.84 -7.68 -21.25
N LYS A 300 2.87 -8.53 -21.59
CA LYS A 300 3.09 -9.77 -22.37
C LYS A 300 2.59 -9.66 -23.80
N GLY A 301 1.87 -8.58 -24.13
CA GLY A 301 1.29 -8.34 -25.44
C GLY A 301 2.24 -7.68 -26.43
N VAL A 302 1.66 -7.19 -27.53
CA VAL A 302 2.38 -6.53 -28.63
C VAL A 302 3.11 -5.26 -28.22
N PHE A 303 2.72 -4.65 -27.11
CA PHE A 303 3.32 -3.43 -26.55
C PHE A 303 4.32 -3.72 -25.43
N LYS A 304 4.87 -4.94 -25.36
CA LYS A 304 5.91 -5.25 -24.38
C LYS A 304 7.08 -4.28 -24.53
N ASP A 305 7.56 -3.78 -23.40
CA ASP A 305 8.64 -2.79 -23.32
C ASP A 305 8.36 -1.49 -24.11
N GLN A 306 7.09 -1.18 -24.37
CA GLN A 306 6.67 0.05 -25.06
C GLN A 306 5.78 0.92 -24.16
N PHE A 307 5.86 2.23 -24.36
CA PHE A 307 5.00 3.21 -23.73
C PHE A 307 4.76 4.39 -24.65
N LEU A 308 3.66 5.12 -24.41
CA LEU A 308 3.32 6.36 -25.09
C LEU A 308 3.62 7.55 -24.16
N THR A 309 4.30 8.55 -24.66
CA THR A 309 4.44 9.81 -23.93
C THR A 309 3.13 10.59 -23.98
N PHE A 310 2.64 11.05 -22.81
CA PHE A 310 1.48 11.93 -22.76
C PHE A 310 1.94 13.38 -22.79
N SER A 311 2.01 13.94 -24.00
CA SER A 311 2.52 15.29 -24.26
C SER A 311 1.73 15.95 -25.38
N GLU A 312 2.06 17.19 -25.72
CA GLU A 312 1.48 17.89 -26.89
C GLU A 312 1.88 17.22 -28.23
N ARG A 313 2.97 16.46 -28.23
CA ARG A 313 3.44 15.64 -29.37
C ARG A 313 3.71 14.23 -28.88
N PRO A 314 2.65 13.45 -28.68
CA PRO A 314 2.78 12.08 -28.21
C PRO A 314 3.59 11.23 -29.19
N SER A 315 4.42 10.35 -28.67
CA SER A 315 5.21 9.41 -29.48
C SER A 315 5.35 8.08 -28.77
N MET A 316 5.34 7.02 -29.56
CA MET A 316 5.69 5.68 -29.06
C MET A 316 7.18 5.65 -28.74
N GLN A 317 7.50 5.10 -27.60
CA GLN A 317 8.86 4.96 -27.08
C GLN A 317 9.09 3.52 -26.66
N GLU A 318 10.34 3.06 -26.79
CA GLU A 318 10.77 1.77 -26.32
C GLU A 318 11.51 1.90 -24.98
N LEU A 319 11.18 1.03 -24.03
CA LEU A 319 11.82 0.95 -22.73
C LEU A 319 13.14 0.16 -22.86
N CYS A 320 14.23 0.86 -23.10
CA CYS A 320 15.55 0.27 -23.30
C CYS A 320 16.32 0.09 -22.00
N GLY A 321 17.05 -1.02 -21.89
CA GLY A 321 17.98 -1.33 -20.79
C GLY A 321 17.63 -2.63 -20.06
N ASP A 322 18.68 -3.28 -19.53
CA ASP A 322 18.58 -4.58 -18.86
C ASP A 322 18.33 -4.46 -17.35
N THR A 323 18.55 -3.28 -16.79
CA THR A 323 18.36 -2.99 -15.36
C THR A 323 17.40 -1.84 -15.14
N LEU A 324 16.76 -1.79 -13.98
CA LEU A 324 15.90 -0.68 -13.60
C LEU A 324 16.64 0.67 -13.69
N GLU A 325 17.91 0.71 -13.30
CA GLU A 325 18.74 1.92 -13.36
C GLU A 325 18.91 2.43 -14.80
N THR A 326 19.20 1.53 -15.73
CA THR A 326 19.36 1.89 -17.16
C THR A 326 18.02 2.30 -17.78
N ARG A 327 16.94 1.62 -17.43
CA ARG A 327 15.57 1.96 -17.86
C ARG A 327 15.14 3.33 -17.37
N LEU A 328 15.36 3.64 -16.09
CA LEU A 328 15.09 4.97 -15.52
C LEU A 328 15.88 6.07 -16.23
N ARG A 329 17.16 5.83 -16.50
CA ARG A 329 18.03 6.78 -17.19
C ARG A 329 17.56 7.01 -18.64
N ASN A 330 17.16 5.97 -19.35
CA ASN A 330 16.65 6.07 -20.71
C ASN A 330 15.30 6.78 -20.73
N LEU A 331 14.40 6.41 -19.82
CA LEU A 331 13.10 7.07 -19.70
C LEU A 331 13.25 8.58 -19.40
N SER A 332 14.17 8.97 -18.53
CA SER A 332 14.42 10.38 -18.20
C SER A 332 14.95 11.22 -19.38
N ARG A 333 15.43 10.57 -20.45
CA ARG A 333 15.92 11.21 -21.66
C ARG A 333 14.90 11.23 -22.80
N ALA A 334 13.73 10.62 -22.62
CA ALA A 334 12.67 10.66 -23.61
C ALA A 334 12.22 12.10 -23.88
N HIS A 335 11.66 12.36 -25.04
CA HIS A 335 11.13 13.68 -25.36
C HIS A 335 9.82 13.95 -24.62
N TRP A 336 9.89 14.74 -23.57
CA TRP A 336 8.77 15.13 -22.75
C TRP A 336 8.31 16.54 -23.12
N GLY A 337 7.07 16.66 -23.63
CA GLY A 337 6.41 17.95 -23.81
C GLY A 337 5.81 18.46 -22.48
N MET A 338 5.68 19.77 -22.32
CA MET A 338 5.15 20.38 -21.10
C MET A 338 3.61 20.36 -21.01
N ASN A 339 2.92 20.22 -22.15
CA ASN A 339 1.47 20.17 -22.26
C ASN A 339 0.99 18.77 -22.63
N THR A 340 -0.27 18.46 -22.35
CA THR A 340 -0.90 17.17 -22.63
C THR A 340 -2.03 17.33 -23.65
N ASP A 341 -2.11 16.40 -24.62
CA ASP A 341 -3.16 16.36 -25.64
C ASP A 341 -3.64 14.91 -25.84
N ILE A 342 -4.78 14.58 -25.26
CA ILE A 342 -5.37 13.23 -25.32
C ILE A 342 -5.80 12.88 -26.76
N ASN A 343 -6.30 13.85 -27.53
CA ASN A 343 -6.75 13.59 -28.90
C ASN A 343 -5.57 13.20 -29.79
N ARG A 344 -4.45 13.90 -29.68
CA ARG A 344 -3.22 13.56 -30.40
C ARG A 344 -2.64 12.22 -29.94
N ALA A 345 -2.70 11.94 -28.63
CA ALA A 345 -2.27 10.64 -28.11
C ALA A 345 -3.06 9.49 -28.74
N MET A 346 -4.39 9.64 -28.87
CA MET A 346 -5.23 8.64 -29.53
C MET A 346 -4.96 8.57 -31.04
N GLN A 347 -4.72 9.70 -31.70
CA GLN A 347 -4.36 9.74 -33.13
C GLN A 347 -3.01 9.07 -33.43
N THR A 348 -2.08 9.06 -32.46
CA THR A 348 -0.78 8.39 -32.62
C THR A 348 -0.91 6.86 -32.62
N LEU A 349 -2.03 6.33 -32.12
CA LEU A 349 -2.32 4.89 -32.07
C LEU A 349 -3.10 4.39 -33.30
N LEU A 350 -3.66 5.28 -34.10
CA LEU A 350 -4.37 4.99 -35.36
C LEU A 350 -3.42 5.01 -36.55
#